data_acffff2a0072679bc889df2947220294
#
_entry.id   acffff2a0072679bc889df2947220294
#
_cell.length_a   1.000
_cell.length_b   1.000
_cell.length_c   1.000
_cell.angle_alpha   90.00
_cell.angle_beta   90.00
_cell.angle_gamma   90.00
#
_symmetry.space_group_name_H-M   'P 1'
#
loop_
_entity.id
_entity.type
_entity.pdbx_description
1 polymer ?
#
loop_
_entity_poly.entity_id
_entity_poly.type
_entity_poly.pdbx_seq_one_letter_code
_entity_poly.pdbx_strand_id
1 'polypeptide(L)'
;MNFELLKKENILHDYEQVRLRNKRRLQERQEEIYAKIPEIKQLQAENKLSYIALAKKKALGQAADTQEISNQNRSNSARIQELLLTHGYPATYLEPIYDCPVCKDLAYVDGKVCACFERRIVDALYRQSNMTQVLDSENFDTFDLDYYSHTIPENRNWSVSPYDNAKNVLHLVHRFVNTFATQDTERGNLLLYGETGLGKTFLTNCIA
;
A
#
# COMPACT_ATOMS: atom_id res chain seq x y z
N MET A 1 19.22 24.54 1.64
CA MET A 1 19.01 23.11 1.94
C MET A 1 17.67 22.73 1.34
N ASN A 2 17.65 21.82 0.36
CA ASN A 2 16.46 21.59 -0.46
C ASN A 2 15.43 20.76 0.33
N PHE A 3 14.29 21.34 0.66
CA PHE A 3 13.24 20.77 1.50
C PHE A 3 12.65 19.45 0.93
N GLU A 4 12.64 19.29 -0.39
CA GLU A 4 12.27 18.05 -1.06
C GLU A 4 13.26 16.91 -0.85
N LEU A 5 14.55 17.20 -0.78
CA LEU A 5 15.59 16.20 -0.51
C LEU A 5 15.46 15.62 0.90
N LEU A 6 15.25 16.48 1.90
CA LEU A 6 15.04 16.05 3.30
C LEU A 6 13.79 15.16 3.46
N LYS A 7 12.72 15.44 2.72
CA LYS A 7 11.52 14.58 2.73
C LYS A 7 11.78 13.21 2.13
N LYS A 8 12.50 13.16 1.00
CA LYS A 8 12.86 11.90 0.35
C LYS A 8 13.78 11.05 1.24
N GLU A 9 14.74 11.66 1.93
CA GLU A 9 15.62 10.98 2.88
C GLU A 9 14.83 10.37 4.05
N ASN A 10 13.88 11.11 4.64
CA ASN A 10 13.04 10.62 5.73
C ASN A 10 12.17 9.43 5.27
N ILE A 11 11.56 9.51 4.08
CA ILE A 11 10.74 8.43 3.53
C ILE A 11 11.61 7.19 3.24
N LEU A 12 12.82 7.36 2.72
CA LEU A 12 13.75 6.25 2.48
C LEU A 12 14.18 5.60 3.80
N HIS A 13 14.39 6.39 4.85
CA HIS A 13 14.64 5.87 6.19
C HIS A 13 13.46 5.04 6.72
N ASP A 14 12.21 5.47 6.48
CA ASP A 14 11.02 4.69 6.82
C ASP A 14 11.02 3.32 6.12
N TYR A 15 11.45 3.23 4.87
CA TYR A 15 11.60 1.95 4.17
C TYR A 15 12.64 1.04 4.82
N GLU A 16 13.72 1.60 5.33
CA GLU A 16 14.73 0.83 6.09
C GLU A 16 14.11 0.26 7.38
N GLN A 17 13.36 1.06 8.11
CA GLN A 17 12.66 0.61 9.32
C GLN A 17 11.64 -0.50 9.00
N VAL A 18 10.89 -0.37 7.90
CA VAL A 18 9.96 -1.40 7.42
C VAL A 18 10.71 -2.71 7.12
N ARG A 19 11.82 -2.65 6.37
CA ARG A 19 12.64 -3.85 6.08
C ARG A 19 13.20 -4.50 7.34
N LEU A 20 13.68 -3.72 8.29
CA LEU A 20 14.19 -4.22 9.56
C LEU A 20 13.08 -4.89 10.37
N ARG A 21 11.92 -4.28 10.47
CA ARG A 21 10.73 -4.86 11.12
C ARG A 21 10.31 -6.18 10.47
N ASN A 22 10.21 -6.21 9.15
CA ASN A 22 9.79 -7.38 8.40
C ASN A 22 10.82 -8.52 8.49
N LYS A 23 12.12 -8.18 8.51
CA LYS A 23 13.20 -9.14 8.76
C LYS A 23 13.11 -9.75 10.15
N ARG A 24 12.86 -8.93 11.19
CA ARG A 24 12.67 -9.42 12.57
C ARG A 24 11.47 -10.35 12.67
N ARG A 25 10.33 -9.97 12.09
CA ARG A 25 9.14 -10.83 12.06
C ARG A 25 9.38 -12.16 11.36
N LEU A 26 10.13 -12.16 10.27
CA LEU A 26 10.51 -13.41 9.59
C LEU A 26 11.42 -14.28 10.49
N GLN A 27 12.38 -13.66 11.17
CA GLN A 27 13.27 -14.36 12.08
C GLN A 27 12.49 -14.99 13.25
N GLU A 28 11.56 -14.27 13.85
CA GLU A 28 10.68 -14.79 14.91
C GLU A 28 9.87 -16.01 14.42
N ARG A 29 9.31 -15.95 13.19
CA ARG A 29 8.64 -17.09 12.57
C ARG A 29 9.58 -18.28 12.34
N GLN A 30 10.81 -18.02 11.91
CA GLN A 30 11.81 -19.07 11.71
C GLN A 30 12.17 -19.75 13.03
N GLU A 31 12.40 -18.97 14.08
CA GLU A 31 12.72 -19.49 15.42
C GLU A 31 11.56 -20.35 15.97
N GLU A 32 10.31 -19.87 15.81
CA GLU A 32 9.12 -20.64 16.18
C GLU A 32 9.04 -21.99 15.45
N ILE A 33 9.20 -21.97 14.12
CA ILE A 33 9.11 -23.19 13.30
C ILE A 33 10.26 -24.14 13.60
N TYR A 34 11.49 -23.64 13.76
CA TYR A 34 12.64 -24.50 14.07
C TYR A 34 12.53 -25.18 15.44
N ALA A 35 11.88 -24.53 16.40
CA ALA A 35 11.60 -25.14 17.69
C ALA A 35 10.53 -26.25 17.60
N LYS A 36 9.51 -26.04 16.75
CA LYS A 36 8.39 -26.99 16.59
C LYS A 36 8.70 -28.11 15.59
N ILE A 37 9.41 -27.81 14.52
CA ILE A 37 9.70 -28.71 13.39
C ILE A 37 11.20 -28.64 13.06
N PRO A 38 12.08 -29.30 13.83
CA PRO A 38 13.54 -29.25 13.64
C PRO A 38 14.01 -29.71 12.25
N GLU A 39 13.25 -30.61 11.60
CA GLU A 39 13.53 -31.11 10.24
C GLU A 39 13.60 -29.95 9.23
N ILE A 40 12.76 -28.92 9.35
CA ILE A 40 12.78 -27.75 8.45
C ILE A 40 14.10 -27.01 8.56
N LYS A 41 14.65 -26.85 9.77
CA LYS A 41 15.95 -26.21 9.97
C LYS A 41 17.08 -26.96 9.26
N GLN A 42 17.06 -28.28 9.29
CA GLN A 42 18.05 -29.12 8.61
C GLN A 42 17.95 -28.99 7.09
N LEU A 43 16.74 -29.12 6.52
CA LEU A 43 16.49 -28.98 5.08
C LEU A 43 16.89 -27.59 4.55
N GLN A 44 16.63 -26.53 5.31
CA GLN A 44 17.05 -25.17 4.91
C GLN A 44 18.58 -25.00 5.01
N ALA A 45 19.24 -25.61 6.00
CA ALA A 45 20.68 -25.57 6.11
C ALA A 45 21.35 -26.33 4.94
N GLU A 46 20.83 -27.48 4.54
CA GLU A 46 21.28 -28.24 3.37
C GLU A 46 21.15 -27.43 2.08
N ASN A 47 19.99 -26.81 1.84
CA ASN A 47 19.77 -25.94 0.69
C ASN A 47 20.78 -24.78 0.69
N LYS A 48 21.01 -24.13 1.84
CA LYS A 48 21.97 -23.03 1.94
C LYS A 48 23.40 -23.48 1.64
N LEU A 49 23.82 -24.61 2.18
CA LEU A 49 25.16 -25.17 1.95
C LEU A 49 25.37 -25.56 0.49
N SER A 50 24.37 -26.16 -0.17
CA SER A 50 24.43 -26.52 -1.59
C SER A 50 24.56 -25.31 -2.49
N TYR A 51 23.83 -24.20 -2.21
CA TYR A 51 23.99 -22.96 -2.96
C TYR A 51 25.36 -22.31 -2.76
N ILE A 52 25.91 -22.31 -1.54
CA ILE A 52 27.26 -21.81 -1.25
C ILE A 52 28.32 -22.65 -2.00
N ALA A 53 28.21 -23.97 -1.98
CA ALA A 53 29.10 -24.87 -2.69
C ALA A 53 29.06 -24.65 -4.21
N LEU A 54 27.86 -24.45 -4.76
CA LEU A 54 27.68 -24.13 -6.18
C LEU A 54 28.31 -22.80 -6.55
N ALA A 55 28.08 -21.76 -5.76
CA ALA A 55 28.68 -20.44 -5.98
C ALA A 55 30.21 -20.47 -5.95
N LYS A 56 30.78 -21.23 -4.98
CA LYS A 56 32.22 -21.43 -4.85
C LYS A 56 32.82 -22.16 -6.08
N LYS A 57 32.18 -23.24 -6.55
CA LYS A 57 32.63 -23.96 -7.75
C LYS A 57 32.59 -23.05 -9.00
N LYS A 58 31.52 -22.29 -9.18
CA LYS A 58 31.40 -21.31 -10.29
C LYS A 58 32.50 -20.25 -10.23
N ALA A 59 32.80 -19.70 -9.07
CA ALA A 59 33.86 -18.70 -8.89
C ALA A 59 35.24 -19.24 -9.20
N LEU A 60 35.47 -20.55 -9.01
CA LEU A 60 36.73 -21.25 -9.33
C LEU A 60 36.80 -21.77 -10.76
N GLY A 61 35.80 -21.47 -11.63
CA GLY A 61 35.76 -21.96 -13.02
C GLY A 61 35.57 -23.47 -13.14
N GLN A 62 35.14 -24.14 -12.08
CA GLN A 62 34.96 -25.60 -12.07
C GLN A 62 33.57 -25.96 -12.60
N ALA A 63 33.49 -27.06 -13.39
CA ALA A 63 32.21 -27.62 -13.79
C ALA A 63 31.41 -28.05 -12.56
N ALA A 64 30.18 -27.55 -12.43
CA ALA A 64 29.27 -27.93 -11.34
C ALA A 64 28.00 -28.51 -11.95
N ASP A 65 27.58 -29.68 -11.48
CA ASP A 65 26.28 -30.21 -11.85
C ASP A 65 25.19 -29.38 -11.16
N THR A 66 24.74 -28.34 -11.87
CA THR A 66 23.70 -27.44 -11.42
C THR A 66 22.34 -28.11 -11.37
N GLN A 67 22.12 -29.16 -12.17
CA GLN A 67 20.84 -29.81 -12.30
C GLN A 67 20.53 -30.68 -11.07
N GLU A 68 21.49 -31.45 -10.61
CA GLU A 68 21.34 -32.31 -9.41
C GLU A 68 21.09 -31.46 -8.16
N ILE A 69 21.88 -30.40 -7.96
CA ILE A 69 21.70 -29.46 -6.84
C ILE A 69 20.33 -28.77 -6.92
N SER A 70 19.89 -28.36 -8.11
CA SER A 70 18.57 -27.73 -8.30
C SER A 70 17.44 -28.72 -7.95
N ASN A 71 17.54 -29.97 -8.37
CA ASN A 71 16.54 -31.00 -8.08
C ASN A 71 16.46 -31.29 -6.58
N GLN A 72 17.61 -31.44 -5.92
CA GLN A 72 17.65 -31.65 -4.46
C GLN A 72 17.02 -30.47 -3.70
N ASN A 73 17.39 -29.24 -4.04
CA ASN A 73 16.82 -28.04 -3.40
C ASN A 73 15.31 -27.90 -3.64
N ARG A 74 14.82 -28.32 -4.82
CA ARG A 74 13.38 -28.36 -5.12
C ARG A 74 12.67 -29.41 -4.26
N SER A 75 13.26 -30.60 -4.12
CA SER A 75 12.73 -31.66 -3.27
C SER A 75 12.66 -31.21 -1.80
N ASN A 76 13.74 -30.64 -1.26
CA ASN A 76 13.77 -30.11 0.10
C ASN A 76 12.74 -28.99 0.29
N SER A 77 12.56 -28.10 -0.69
CA SER A 77 11.55 -27.01 -0.62
C SER A 77 10.13 -27.56 -0.62
N ALA A 78 9.84 -28.59 -1.43
CA ALA A 78 8.53 -29.27 -1.42
C ALA A 78 8.27 -29.94 -0.05
N ARG A 79 9.27 -30.59 0.54
CA ARG A 79 9.17 -31.21 1.85
C ARG A 79 8.94 -30.19 2.95
N ILE A 80 9.59 -29.02 2.89
CA ILE A 80 9.35 -27.92 3.84
C ILE A 80 7.89 -27.44 3.76
N GLN A 81 7.36 -27.25 2.55
CA GLN A 81 5.96 -26.84 2.37
C GLN A 81 4.97 -27.86 2.90
N GLU A 82 5.21 -29.15 2.66
CA GLU A 82 4.41 -30.24 3.19
C GLU A 82 4.41 -30.24 4.72
N LEU A 83 5.58 -30.11 5.36
CA LEU A 83 5.73 -30.06 6.81
C LEU A 83 5.00 -28.86 7.41
N LEU A 84 5.09 -27.68 6.79
CA LEU A 84 4.35 -26.49 7.23
C LEU A 84 2.84 -26.75 7.20
N LEU A 85 2.32 -27.24 6.07
CA LEU A 85 0.90 -27.54 5.91
C LEU A 85 0.40 -28.58 6.91
N THR A 86 1.16 -29.67 7.13
CA THR A 86 0.81 -30.72 8.09
C THR A 86 0.71 -30.21 9.53
N HIS A 87 1.50 -29.18 9.87
CA HIS A 87 1.47 -28.56 11.19
C HIS A 87 0.53 -27.33 11.27
N GLY A 88 -0.31 -27.10 10.25
CA GLY A 88 -1.31 -26.03 10.24
C GLY A 88 -0.78 -24.65 9.88
N TYR A 89 0.42 -24.55 9.30
CA TYR A 89 1.00 -23.29 8.82
C TYR A 89 0.80 -23.13 7.33
N PRO A 90 0.64 -21.89 6.81
CA PRO A 90 0.64 -21.64 5.36
C PRO A 90 1.96 -22.09 4.72
N ALA A 91 1.92 -22.62 3.49
CA ALA A 91 3.12 -23.01 2.74
C ALA A 91 4.14 -21.86 2.58
N THR A 92 3.66 -20.60 2.56
CA THR A 92 4.45 -19.38 2.43
C THR A 92 4.91 -18.78 3.76
N TYR A 93 4.69 -19.47 4.89
CA TYR A 93 4.93 -18.89 6.22
C TYR A 93 6.37 -18.44 6.47
N LEU A 94 7.34 -19.10 5.86
CA LEU A 94 8.78 -18.80 5.95
C LEU A 94 9.30 -17.96 4.77
N GLU A 95 8.42 -17.49 3.89
CA GLU A 95 8.80 -16.58 2.82
C GLU A 95 9.07 -15.16 3.33
N PRO A 96 9.89 -14.37 2.61
CA PRO A 96 10.14 -12.98 2.96
C PRO A 96 8.86 -12.16 3.06
N ILE A 97 8.75 -11.33 4.10
CA ILE A 97 7.61 -10.47 4.37
C ILE A 97 7.88 -9.10 3.75
N TYR A 98 6.94 -8.59 2.98
CA TYR A 98 7.00 -7.26 2.36
C TYR A 98 5.70 -6.50 2.60
N ASP A 99 5.79 -5.20 2.92
CA ASP A 99 4.63 -4.30 2.95
C ASP A 99 4.20 -3.96 1.53
N CYS A 100 5.15 -3.79 0.61
CA CYS A 100 4.89 -3.63 -0.81
C CYS A 100 5.44 -4.82 -1.60
N PRO A 101 4.59 -5.69 -2.14
CA PRO A 101 5.03 -6.86 -2.91
C PRO A 101 5.68 -6.48 -4.26
N VAL A 102 5.37 -5.29 -4.80
CA VAL A 102 5.86 -4.84 -6.11
C VAL A 102 7.33 -4.45 -6.03
N CYS A 103 7.71 -3.52 -5.13
CA CYS A 103 9.10 -3.09 -4.98
C CYS A 103 9.86 -3.84 -3.87
N LYS A 104 9.21 -4.76 -3.16
CA LYS A 104 9.80 -5.49 -2.02
C LYS A 104 10.42 -4.54 -0.99
N ASP A 105 9.71 -3.45 -0.71
CA ASP A 105 10.12 -2.38 0.21
C ASP A 105 11.45 -1.67 -0.17
N LEU A 106 11.75 -1.60 -1.47
CA LEU A 106 12.93 -0.91 -2.01
C LEU A 106 12.61 0.50 -2.54
N ALA A 107 11.34 0.90 -2.58
CA ALA A 107 10.85 2.16 -3.15
C ALA A 107 10.96 2.27 -4.69
N TYR A 108 11.78 1.46 -5.33
CA TYR A 108 12.07 1.50 -6.77
C TYR A 108 11.93 0.12 -7.41
N VAL A 109 11.54 0.10 -8.69
CA VAL A 109 11.52 -1.09 -9.55
C VAL A 109 12.10 -0.70 -10.90
N ASP A 110 13.15 -1.39 -11.36
CA ASP A 110 13.82 -1.14 -12.64
C ASP A 110 14.20 0.34 -12.87
N GLY A 111 14.69 0.99 -11.81
CA GLY A 111 15.10 2.40 -11.84
C GLY A 111 13.94 3.41 -11.82
N LYS A 112 12.69 2.95 -11.79
CA LYS A 112 11.50 3.80 -11.68
C LYS A 112 10.98 3.81 -10.24
N VAL A 113 10.37 4.93 -9.86
CA VAL A 113 9.72 5.08 -8.55
C VAL A 113 8.49 4.17 -8.47
N CYS A 114 8.35 3.45 -7.36
CA CYS A 114 7.16 2.62 -7.11
C CYS A 114 5.98 3.48 -6.63
N ALA A 115 4.78 3.14 -7.03
CA ALA A 115 3.56 3.85 -6.60
C ALA A 115 3.40 3.91 -5.06
N CYS A 116 3.95 2.94 -4.32
CA CYS A 116 3.94 2.98 -2.86
C CYS A 116 4.80 4.13 -2.30
N PHE A 117 5.88 4.50 -2.98
CA PHE A 117 6.72 5.65 -2.59
C PHE A 117 6.02 6.98 -2.91
N GLU A 118 5.41 7.09 -4.09
CA GLU A 118 4.61 8.27 -4.46
C GLU A 118 3.50 8.52 -3.44
N ARG A 119 2.78 7.46 -3.06
CA ARG A 119 1.73 7.56 -2.02
C ARG A 119 2.29 8.06 -0.69
N ARG A 120 3.46 7.56 -0.24
CA ARG A 120 4.09 8.05 1.00
C ARG A 120 4.52 9.52 0.91
N ILE A 121 4.94 10.00 -0.27
CA ILE A 121 5.21 11.43 -0.48
C ILE A 121 3.93 12.25 -0.30
N VAL A 122 2.84 11.82 -0.93
CA VAL A 122 1.53 12.48 -0.81
C VAL A 122 1.09 12.51 0.66
N ASP A 123 1.12 11.37 1.35
CA ASP A 123 0.76 11.26 2.77
C ASP A 123 1.62 12.19 3.66
N ALA A 124 2.93 12.30 3.38
CA ALA A 124 3.81 13.19 4.11
C ALA A 124 3.49 14.68 3.86
N LEU A 125 3.08 15.03 2.64
CA LEU A 125 2.62 16.39 2.30
C LEU A 125 1.32 16.73 3.04
N TYR A 126 0.35 15.83 3.04
CA TYR A 126 -0.93 16.01 3.74
C TYR A 126 -0.75 16.16 5.25
N ARG A 127 0.08 15.31 5.88
CA ARG A 127 0.37 15.40 7.33
C ARG A 127 0.96 16.75 7.74
N GLN A 128 1.78 17.36 6.89
CA GLN A 128 2.38 18.67 7.19
C GLN A 128 1.41 19.84 7.04
N SER A 129 0.36 19.70 6.23
CA SER A 129 -0.62 20.76 6.01
C SER A 129 -1.69 20.87 7.11
N ASN A 130 -1.62 20.07 8.19
CA ASN A 130 -2.69 19.88 9.18
C ASN A 130 -4.05 19.46 8.58
N MET A 131 -4.07 19.10 7.29
CA MET A 131 -5.29 18.68 6.61
C MET A 131 -5.79 17.31 7.04
N THR A 132 -4.91 16.46 7.59
CA THR A 132 -5.27 15.09 7.99
C THR A 132 -6.44 15.08 8.97
N GLN A 133 -6.44 15.96 9.98
CA GLN A 133 -7.54 16.04 10.96
C GLN A 133 -8.84 16.55 10.32
N VAL A 134 -8.73 17.46 9.35
CA VAL A 134 -9.87 18.00 8.62
C VAL A 134 -10.47 16.93 7.72
N LEU A 135 -9.65 16.17 6.98
CA LEU A 135 -10.10 15.09 6.09
C LEU A 135 -10.72 13.91 6.85
N ASP A 136 -10.24 13.62 8.07
CA ASP A 136 -10.85 12.60 8.93
C ASP A 136 -12.27 13.01 9.39
N SER A 137 -12.53 14.31 9.54
CA SER A 137 -13.83 14.85 9.98
C SER A 137 -14.72 15.32 8.84
N GLU A 138 -14.15 15.75 7.71
CA GLU A 138 -14.85 16.27 6.53
C GLU A 138 -14.67 15.34 5.34
N ASN A 139 -15.45 14.26 5.33
CA ASN A 139 -15.46 13.23 4.29
C ASN A 139 -16.91 12.92 3.84
N PHE A 140 -17.08 12.08 2.81
CA PHE A 140 -18.40 11.75 2.29
C PHE A 140 -19.32 11.05 3.30
N ASP A 141 -18.75 10.28 4.25
CA ASP A 141 -19.53 9.56 5.26
C ASP A 141 -20.06 10.49 6.34
N THR A 142 -19.41 11.63 6.54
CA THR A 142 -19.79 12.66 7.53
C THR A 142 -20.56 13.81 6.92
N PHE A 143 -20.75 13.83 5.57
CA PHE A 143 -21.55 14.85 4.91
C PHE A 143 -23.04 14.64 5.17
N ASP A 144 -23.62 15.53 5.97
CA ASP A 144 -25.00 15.42 6.41
C ASP A 144 -25.94 16.33 5.60
N LEU A 145 -26.87 15.71 4.89
CA LEU A 145 -27.89 16.40 4.08
C LEU A 145 -28.98 17.06 4.95
N ASP A 146 -29.15 16.67 6.20
CA ASP A 146 -30.20 17.21 7.08
C ASP A 146 -29.95 18.67 7.47
N TYR A 147 -28.74 19.20 7.22
CA TYR A 147 -28.46 20.64 7.32
C TYR A 147 -29.20 21.49 6.26
N TYR A 148 -29.71 20.88 5.20
CA TYR A 148 -30.37 21.61 4.09
C TYR A 148 -31.88 21.51 4.20
N SER A 149 -32.57 22.65 4.05
CA SER A 149 -34.02 22.72 4.10
C SER A 149 -34.68 21.96 2.95
N HIS A 150 -35.71 21.17 3.28
CA HIS A 150 -36.58 20.52 2.29
C HIS A 150 -37.58 21.49 1.64
N THR A 151 -37.78 22.68 2.19
CA THR A 151 -38.72 23.68 1.70
C THR A 151 -38.00 24.80 0.98
N ILE A 152 -38.60 25.27 -0.12
CA ILE A 152 -38.14 26.46 -0.84
C ILE A 152 -38.61 27.69 -0.07
N PRO A 153 -37.72 28.64 0.29
CA PRO A 153 -38.12 29.87 0.95
C PRO A 153 -39.08 30.70 0.05
N GLU A 154 -40.15 31.24 0.61
CA GLU A 154 -41.18 31.98 -0.10
C GLU A 154 -40.64 33.20 -0.87
N ASN A 155 -39.51 33.78 -0.43
CA ASN A 155 -38.88 34.93 -1.01
C ASN A 155 -37.87 34.59 -2.13
N ARG A 156 -37.74 33.31 -2.49
CA ARG A 156 -36.81 32.80 -3.53
C ARG A 156 -37.57 32.11 -4.66
N ASN A 157 -37.29 32.43 -5.86
CA ASN A 157 -37.85 31.77 -7.04
C ASN A 157 -36.93 30.59 -7.49
N TRP A 158 -36.77 29.61 -6.62
CA TRP A 158 -35.96 28.44 -6.92
C TRP A 158 -36.83 27.31 -7.47
N SER A 159 -36.27 26.46 -8.34
CA SER A 159 -36.97 25.32 -8.94
C SER A 159 -36.85 24.04 -8.10
N VAL A 160 -35.87 23.98 -7.18
CA VAL A 160 -35.58 22.83 -6.34
C VAL A 160 -35.32 23.29 -4.88
N SER A 161 -35.59 22.42 -3.93
CA SER A 161 -35.28 22.71 -2.52
C SER A 161 -33.77 22.74 -2.27
N PRO A 162 -33.28 23.42 -1.21
CA PRO A 162 -31.87 23.34 -0.80
C PRO A 162 -31.39 21.91 -0.61
N TYR A 163 -32.21 21.04 -0.04
CA TYR A 163 -31.92 19.61 0.17
C TYR A 163 -31.70 18.88 -1.18
N ASP A 164 -32.66 19.03 -2.12
CA ASP A 164 -32.55 18.38 -3.42
C ASP A 164 -31.37 18.92 -4.23
N ASN A 165 -31.07 20.20 -4.12
CA ASN A 165 -29.88 20.79 -4.75
C ASN A 165 -28.61 20.22 -4.15
N ALA A 166 -28.49 20.15 -2.82
CA ALA A 166 -27.33 19.56 -2.15
C ALA A 166 -27.12 18.10 -2.54
N LYS A 167 -28.20 17.30 -2.62
CA LYS A 167 -28.19 15.92 -3.10
C LYS A 167 -27.69 15.80 -4.52
N ASN A 168 -28.15 16.68 -5.43
CA ASN A 168 -27.68 16.72 -6.81
C ASN A 168 -26.19 17.09 -6.91
N VAL A 169 -25.74 18.08 -6.13
CA VAL A 169 -24.32 18.46 -6.05
C VAL A 169 -23.48 17.31 -5.54
N LEU A 170 -23.90 16.64 -4.47
CA LEU A 170 -23.21 15.48 -3.92
C LEU A 170 -23.07 14.34 -4.96
N HIS A 171 -24.13 14.07 -5.72
CA HIS A 171 -24.08 13.09 -6.80
C HIS A 171 -23.07 13.49 -7.92
N LEU A 172 -23.02 14.76 -8.30
CA LEU A 172 -22.05 15.26 -9.27
C LEU A 172 -20.60 15.14 -8.77
N VAL A 173 -20.38 15.45 -7.50
CA VAL A 173 -19.07 15.32 -6.85
C VAL A 173 -18.63 13.87 -6.80
N HIS A 174 -19.49 12.94 -6.38
CA HIS A 174 -19.17 11.50 -6.41
C HIS A 174 -18.83 11.02 -7.82
N ARG A 175 -19.60 11.44 -8.83
CA ARG A 175 -19.30 11.10 -10.22
C ARG A 175 -17.94 11.63 -10.64
N PHE A 176 -17.61 12.88 -10.28
CA PHE A 176 -16.31 13.49 -10.58
C PHE A 176 -15.17 12.67 -9.98
N VAL A 177 -15.24 12.32 -8.69
CA VAL A 177 -14.21 11.51 -8.01
C VAL A 177 -14.07 10.14 -8.67
N ASN A 178 -15.18 9.44 -8.93
CA ASN A 178 -15.16 8.09 -9.50
C ASN A 178 -14.61 8.07 -10.94
N THR A 179 -14.78 9.14 -11.71
CA THR A 179 -14.26 9.23 -13.07
C THR A 179 -12.88 9.88 -13.16
N PHE A 180 -12.36 10.45 -12.07
CA PHE A 180 -11.08 11.14 -12.06
C PHE A 180 -9.89 10.23 -12.38
N ALA A 181 -9.93 8.99 -11.94
CA ALA A 181 -8.89 7.98 -12.18
C ALA A 181 -9.00 7.28 -13.54
N THR A 182 -10.15 7.41 -14.23
CA THR A 182 -10.32 6.84 -15.57
C THR A 182 -9.65 7.73 -16.61
N GLN A 183 -8.98 7.11 -17.60
CA GLN A 183 -8.28 7.86 -18.67
C GLN A 183 -9.24 8.50 -19.68
N ASP A 184 -10.46 8.77 -19.30
CA ASP A 184 -11.45 9.37 -20.18
C ASP A 184 -11.08 10.83 -20.51
N THR A 185 -11.07 11.16 -21.78
CA THR A 185 -10.58 12.43 -22.35
C THR A 185 -11.44 13.64 -21.99
N GLU A 186 -12.58 13.46 -21.34
CA GLU A 186 -13.49 14.51 -20.86
C GLU A 186 -13.29 14.87 -19.39
N ARG A 187 -12.04 15.07 -18.96
CA ARG A 187 -11.75 15.58 -17.61
C ARG A 187 -12.21 17.04 -17.51
N GLY A 188 -13.43 17.23 -17.02
CA GLY A 188 -13.94 18.55 -16.67
C GLY A 188 -13.31 19.05 -15.37
N ASN A 189 -13.24 20.38 -15.22
CA ASN A 189 -12.96 21.02 -13.94
C ASN A 189 -14.26 21.09 -13.13
N LEU A 190 -14.18 20.88 -11.81
CA LEU A 190 -15.29 21.07 -10.89
C LEU A 190 -15.17 22.45 -10.24
N LEU A 191 -16.21 23.27 -10.40
CA LEU A 191 -16.32 24.57 -9.77
C LEU A 191 -17.51 24.58 -8.81
N LEU A 192 -17.23 24.75 -7.51
CA LEU A 192 -18.26 24.94 -6.48
C LEU A 192 -18.43 26.44 -6.20
N TYR A 193 -19.63 26.97 -6.41
CA TYR A 193 -19.95 28.37 -6.15
C TYR A 193 -21.25 28.52 -5.37
N GLY A 194 -21.43 29.64 -4.68
CA GLY A 194 -22.58 29.94 -3.85
C GLY A 194 -22.24 30.78 -2.65
N GLU A 195 -23.22 31.11 -1.82
CA GLU A 195 -23.09 31.91 -0.58
C GLU A 195 -22.21 31.19 0.47
N THR A 196 -21.72 31.93 1.46
CA THR A 196 -20.93 31.36 2.56
C THR A 196 -21.78 30.39 3.42
N GLY A 197 -21.16 29.34 3.96
CA GLY A 197 -21.85 28.39 4.85
C GLY A 197 -22.60 27.26 4.15
N LEU A 198 -22.51 27.13 2.80
CA LEU A 198 -23.20 26.10 2.04
C LEU A 198 -22.42 24.78 1.89
N GLY A 199 -21.39 24.50 2.69
CA GLY A 199 -20.66 23.26 2.65
C GLY A 199 -19.64 23.13 1.49
N LYS A 200 -19.31 24.19 0.74
CA LYS A 200 -18.36 24.13 -0.39
C LYS A 200 -16.97 23.61 0.03
N THR A 201 -16.43 24.17 1.12
CA THR A 201 -15.13 23.75 1.66
C THR A 201 -15.17 22.30 2.12
N PHE A 202 -16.24 21.89 2.78
CA PHE A 202 -16.45 20.50 3.19
C PHE A 202 -16.41 19.55 1.99
N LEU A 203 -17.18 19.86 0.92
CA LEU A 203 -17.15 19.07 -0.32
C LEU A 203 -15.79 19.07 -1.01
N THR A 204 -15.05 20.19 -0.96
CA THR A 204 -13.67 20.23 -1.47
C THR A 204 -12.76 19.29 -0.70
N ASN A 205 -12.90 19.23 0.62
CA ASN A 205 -12.13 18.30 1.46
C ASN A 205 -12.53 16.82 1.21
N CYS A 206 -13.82 16.55 0.93
CA CYS A 206 -14.26 15.20 0.53
C CYS A 206 -13.63 14.72 -0.80
N ILE A 207 -13.25 15.65 -1.69
CA ILE A 207 -12.66 15.35 -3.01
C ILE A 207 -11.15 15.14 -2.92
N ALA A 208 -10.47 15.76 -1.94
CA ALA A 208 -9.02 15.77 -1.79
C ALA A 208 -8.47 14.42 -1.32
#